data_18869ec1cab118d59cfd92256baab3ad
#
_entry.id   18869ec1cab118d59cfd92256baab3ad
#
_cell.length_a   1.000
_cell.length_b   1.000
_cell.length_c   1.000
_cell.angle_alpha   90.00
_cell.angle_beta   90.00
_cell.angle_gamma   90.00
#
_symmetry.space_group_name_H-M   'P 1'
#
loop_
_entity.id
_entity.type
_entity.pdbx_description
1 polymer ?
#
loop_
_entity_poly.entity_id
_entity_poly.type
_entity_poly.pdbx_seq_one_letter_code
_entity_poly.pdbx_strand_id
1 'polypeptide(L)'
;TSAQVGLAELALSGCTLSSDHLYLYPNGSRLEDTIHAAAELGIRFQPTRGAMSIGESDGGLPPDGLVEQENAILEDCIRVIDGFHDASAASMCRVGVAPCSPFSVSTELMRDAAILARDKGVMMHTHLAENDEDIAYSLEKFGKRPGQYAEDLGWTGPDVWHAHCVKLDAEEIAMFARTKTGVAHCPCSNC
;
A
#
# COMPACT_ATOMS: atom_id res chain seq x y z
N THR A 1 -9.16 0.34 -19.59
CA THR A 1 -10.58 0.80 -19.59
C THR A 1 -11.15 0.87 -18.18
N SER A 2 -11.02 -0.15 -17.32
CA SER A 2 -11.60 -0.12 -15.95
C SER A 2 -11.05 1.03 -15.11
N ALA A 3 -9.74 1.23 -15.10
CA ALA A 3 -9.09 2.34 -14.40
C ALA A 3 -9.57 3.71 -14.94
N GLN A 4 -9.75 3.86 -16.26
CA GLN A 4 -10.26 5.10 -16.84
C GLN A 4 -11.69 5.42 -16.34
N VAL A 5 -12.56 4.42 -16.25
CA VAL A 5 -13.93 4.62 -15.75
C VAL A 5 -13.91 5.07 -14.28
N GLY A 6 -13.19 4.32 -13.40
CA GLY A 6 -13.12 4.66 -11.99
C GLY A 6 -12.48 6.03 -11.72
N LEU A 7 -11.39 6.36 -12.41
CA LEU A 7 -10.74 7.66 -12.28
C LEU A 7 -11.59 8.80 -12.83
N ALA A 8 -12.36 8.56 -13.92
CA ALA A 8 -13.29 9.55 -14.45
C ALA A 8 -14.43 9.84 -13.47
N GLU A 9 -14.99 8.82 -12.82
CA GLU A 9 -16.01 9.00 -11.78
C GLU A 9 -15.45 9.80 -10.59
N LEU A 10 -14.23 9.50 -10.13
CA LEU A 10 -13.57 10.26 -9.08
C LEU A 10 -13.36 11.72 -9.47
N ALA A 11 -12.88 11.99 -10.68
CA ALA A 11 -12.68 13.34 -11.19
C ALA A 11 -14.01 14.12 -11.26
N LEU A 12 -15.07 13.50 -11.76
CA LEU A 12 -16.40 14.09 -11.83
C LEU A 12 -17.02 14.35 -10.45
N SER A 13 -16.65 13.56 -9.43
CA SER A 13 -17.06 13.80 -8.04
C SER A 13 -16.31 14.94 -7.35
N GLY A 14 -15.32 15.55 -8.02
CA GLY A 14 -14.49 16.64 -7.51
C GLY A 14 -13.14 16.19 -6.93
N CYS A 15 -12.77 14.92 -7.09
CA CYS A 15 -11.47 14.42 -6.67
C CYS A 15 -10.36 14.98 -7.56
N THR A 16 -9.33 15.59 -6.97
CA THR A 16 -8.20 16.18 -7.70
C THR A 16 -6.91 15.36 -7.59
N LEU A 17 -6.87 14.42 -6.67
CA LEU A 17 -5.80 13.45 -6.47
C LEU A 17 -6.43 12.11 -6.08
N SER A 18 -6.02 11.05 -6.75
CA SER A 18 -6.37 9.67 -6.38
C SER A 18 -5.13 8.86 -6.07
N SER A 19 -5.27 7.88 -5.17
CA SER A 19 -4.30 6.81 -4.97
C SER A 19 -4.93 5.48 -5.36
N ASP A 20 -4.10 4.52 -5.78
CA ASP A 20 -4.52 3.16 -6.08
C ASP A 20 -3.58 2.17 -5.37
N HIS A 21 -4.15 1.16 -4.71
CA HIS A 21 -3.40 0.07 -4.12
C HIS A 21 -3.56 -1.17 -5.01
N LEU A 22 -2.77 -1.25 -6.07
CA LEU A 22 -2.82 -2.35 -7.02
C LEU A 22 -1.88 -3.47 -6.59
N TYR A 23 -2.43 -4.59 -6.15
CA TYR A 23 -1.69 -5.79 -5.70
C TYR A 23 -2.16 -7.08 -6.39
N LEU A 24 -3.04 -6.96 -7.39
CA LEU A 24 -3.48 -8.04 -8.26
C LEU A 24 -3.30 -7.64 -9.71
N TYR A 25 -2.68 -8.51 -10.49
CA TYR A 25 -2.33 -8.25 -11.89
C TYR A 25 -3.01 -9.27 -12.84
N PRO A 26 -4.35 -9.29 -12.90
CA PRO A 26 -5.07 -10.25 -13.73
C PRO A 26 -4.82 -9.97 -15.21
N ASN A 27 -4.81 -11.06 -16.02
CA ASN A 27 -4.71 -10.98 -17.48
C ASN A 27 -3.47 -10.22 -18.01
N GLY A 28 -2.37 -10.22 -17.24
CA GLY A 28 -1.15 -9.53 -17.61
C GLY A 28 -1.21 -8.02 -17.47
N SER A 29 -2.18 -7.49 -16.71
CA SER A 29 -2.23 -6.05 -16.36
C SER A 29 -0.98 -5.65 -15.56
N ARG A 30 -0.65 -4.38 -15.62
CA ARG A 30 0.51 -3.78 -14.94
C ARG A 30 0.12 -2.47 -14.27
N LEU A 31 0.95 -1.99 -13.37
CA LEU A 31 0.74 -0.69 -12.71
C LEU A 31 0.69 0.46 -13.74
N GLU A 32 1.45 0.35 -14.83
CA GLU A 32 1.48 1.32 -15.91
C GLU A 32 0.12 1.52 -16.58
N ASP A 33 -0.75 0.52 -16.59
CA ASP A 33 -2.10 0.64 -17.18
C ASP A 33 -2.95 1.66 -16.40
N THR A 34 -2.81 1.72 -15.07
CA THR A 34 -3.50 2.71 -14.24
C THR A 34 -2.83 4.07 -14.34
N ILE A 35 -1.49 4.14 -14.42
CA ILE A 35 -0.74 5.38 -14.61
C ILE A 35 -1.12 6.04 -15.94
N HIS A 36 -1.14 5.29 -17.03
CA HIS A 36 -1.53 5.83 -18.33
C HIS A 36 -3.00 6.30 -18.35
N ALA A 37 -3.90 5.54 -17.69
CA ALA A 37 -5.30 5.95 -17.57
C ALA A 37 -5.45 7.28 -16.83
N ALA A 38 -4.69 7.50 -15.74
CA ALA A 38 -4.69 8.75 -15.01
C ALA A 38 -4.13 9.92 -15.83
N ALA A 39 -3.04 9.66 -16.57
CA ALA A 39 -2.42 10.66 -17.45
C ALA A 39 -3.37 11.11 -18.58
N GLU A 40 -4.08 10.19 -19.22
CA GLU A 40 -5.08 10.48 -20.26
C GLU A 40 -6.24 11.34 -19.73
N LEU A 41 -6.66 11.13 -18.47
CA LEU A 41 -7.73 11.90 -17.85
C LEU A 41 -7.26 13.23 -17.26
N GLY A 42 -5.95 13.39 -17.06
CA GLY A 42 -5.39 14.59 -16.46
C GLY A 42 -5.65 14.71 -14.95
N ILE A 43 -5.90 13.59 -14.24
CA ILE A 43 -6.02 13.55 -12.79
C ILE A 43 -4.65 13.29 -12.14
N ARG A 44 -4.36 13.98 -11.03
CA ARG A 44 -3.16 13.70 -10.26
C ARG A 44 -3.28 12.33 -9.60
N PHE A 45 -2.21 11.52 -9.69
CA PHE A 45 -2.29 10.12 -9.32
C PHE A 45 -1.10 9.66 -8.48
N GLN A 46 -1.38 8.91 -7.42
CA GLN A 46 -0.38 8.23 -6.60
C GLN A 46 -0.58 6.72 -6.68
N PRO A 47 -0.13 6.09 -7.77
CA PRO A 47 -0.17 4.63 -7.89
C PRO A 47 0.77 4.00 -6.89
N THR A 48 0.36 2.90 -6.26
CA THR A 48 1.25 2.12 -5.40
C THR A 48 1.43 0.72 -5.94
N ARG A 49 2.69 0.28 -6.03
CA ARG A 49 3.03 -1.09 -6.42
C ARG A 49 2.78 -2.01 -5.23
N GLY A 50 1.59 -2.60 -5.22
CA GLY A 50 1.17 -3.57 -4.22
C GLY A 50 1.64 -4.98 -4.57
N ALA A 51 1.74 -5.84 -3.56
CA ALA A 51 2.18 -7.22 -3.73
C ALA A 51 1.70 -8.13 -2.59
N MET A 52 1.65 -9.42 -2.87
CA MET A 52 1.48 -10.49 -1.88
C MET A 52 2.57 -11.54 -2.13
N SER A 53 3.19 -12.07 -1.07
CA SER A 53 4.29 -13.05 -1.17
C SER A 53 4.07 -14.32 -0.35
N ILE A 54 3.12 -14.32 0.60
CA ILE A 54 2.80 -15.47 1.44
C ILE A 54 1.36 -15.90 1.16
N GLY A 55 1.22 -17.11 0.59
CA GLY A 55 -0.07 -17.73 0.31
C GLY A 55 -0.59 -18.58 1.47
N GLU A 56 -1.78 -19.16 1.29
CA GLU A 56 -2.44 -20.03 2.27
C GLU A 56 -1.55 -21.22 2.68
N SER A 57 -0.82 -21.83 1.74
CA SER A 57 0.08 -22.95 2.00
C SER A 57 1.25 -22.59 2.93
N ASP A 58 1.64 -21.31 2.98
CA ASP A 58 2.71 -20.79 3.83
C ASP A 58 2.19 -20.03 5.05
N GLY A 59 0.88 -20.13 5.33
CA GLY A 59 0.23 -19.55 6.49
C GLY A 59 -0.15 -18.06 6.34
N GLY A 60 -0.18 -17.56 5.11
CA GLY A 60 -0.79 -16.28 4.74
C GLY A 60 -2.29 -16.41 4.49
N LEU A 61 -2.95 -15.32 4.11
CA LEU A 61 -4.38 -15.31 3.80
C LEU A 61 -4.68 -15.39 2.28
N PRO A 62 -3.84 -14.85 1.37
CA PRO A 62 -4.14 -14.88 -0.06
C PRO A 62 -4.01 -16.29 -0.65
N PRO A 63 -4.83 -16.65 -1.66
CA PRO A 63 -4.64 -17.87 -2.43
C PRO A 63 -3.23 -17.95 -3.04
N ASP A 64 -2.62 -19.14 -3.03
CA ASP A 64 -1.24 -19.34 -3.52
C ASP A 64 -1.00 -18.89 -4.96
N GLY A 65 -2.03 -18.93 -5.81
CA GLY A 65 -1.94 -18.47 -7.21
C GLY A 65 -1.83 -16.96 -7.39
N LEU A 66 -1.92 -16.18 -6.31
CA LEU A 66 -1.87 -14.71 -6.33
C LEU A 66 -0.57 -14.14 -5.75
N VAL A 67 0.32 -14.99 -5.22
CA VAL A 67 1.58 -14.54 -4.63
C VAL A 67 2.69 -14.45 -5.67
N GLU A 68 3.61 -13.54 -5.41
CA GLU A 68 4.77 -13.26 -6.26
C GLU A 68 6.07 -13.56 -5.49
N GLN A 69 7.16 -13.76 -6.22
CA GLN A 69 8.50 -13.89 -5.63
C GLN A 69 8.99 -12.51 -5.14
N GLU A 70 9.49 -12.45 -3.91
CA GLU A 70 9.86 -11.19 -3.25
C GLU A 70 10.91 -10.37 -4.00
N ASN A 71 11.93 -11.04 -4.55
CA ASN A 71 12.93 -10.36 -5.38
C ASN A 71 12.30 -9.71 -6.62
N ALA A 72 11.37 -10.41 -7.27
CA ALA A 72 10.67 -9.86 -8.44
C ALA A 72 9.77 -8.68 -8.06
N ILE A 73 9.15 -8.71 -6.86
CA ILE A 73 8.38 -7.59 -6.32
C ILE A 73 9.26 -6.35 -6.17
N LEU A 74 10.42 -6.48 -5.51
CA LEU A 74 11.33 -5.37 -5.27
C LEU A 74 11.94 -4.82 -6.57
N GLU A 75 12.33 -5.70 -7.50
CA GLU A 75 12.80 -5.30 -8.83
C GLU A 75 11.73 -4.53 -9.61
N ASP A 76 10.48 -4.97 -9.56
CA ASP A 76 9.38 -4.28 -10.23
C ASP A 76 9.05 -2.94 -9.56
N CYS A 77 9.12 -2.84 -8.21
CA CYS A 77 9.03 -1.56 -7.50
C CYS A 77 10.08 -0.56 -8.01
N ILE A 78 11.34 -0.98 -8.11
CA ILE A 78 12.44 -0.14 -8.65
C ILE A 78 12.12 0.30 -10.07
N ARG A 79 11.72 -0.64 -10.92
CA ARG A 79 11.42 -0.38 -12.33
C ARG A 79 10.30 0.66 -12.50
N VAL A 80 9.21 0.54 -11.77
CA VAL A 80 8.09 1.49 -11.90
C VAL A 80 8.40 2.85 -11.27
N ILE A 81 9.16 2.88 -10.17
CA ILE A 81 9.63 4.14 -9.57
C ILE A 81 10.54 4.87 -10.55
N ASP A 82 11.57 4.20 -11.07
CA ASP A 82 12.54 4.82 -11.98
C ASP A 82 11.90 5.26 -13.31
N GLY A 83 10.83 4.57 -13.74
CA GLY A 83 10.14 4.90 -14.99
C GLY A 83 9.07 5.99 -14.90
N PHE A 84 8.42 6.16 -13.73
CA PHE A 84 7.19 6.97 -13.65
C PHE A 84 7.13 7.93 -12.46
N HIS A 85 7.97 7.79 -11.45
CA HIS A 85 7.93 8.69 -10.31
C HIS A 85 8.50 10.06 -10.65
N ASP A 86 7.74 11.12 -10.39
CA ASP A 86 8.19 12.49 -10.49
C ASP A 86 8.10 13.17 -9.11
N ALA A 87 9.25 13.50 -8.52
CA ALA A 87 9.34 14.14 -7.20
C ALA A 87 9.08 15.66 -7.23
N SER A 88 8.86 16.26 -8.39
CA SER A 88 8.63 17.71 -8.52
C SER A 88 7.36 18.17 -7.79
N ALA A 89 7.31 19.43 -7.38
CA ALA A 89 6.17 19.99 -6.64
C ALA A 89 4.85 19.94 -7.43
N ALA A 90 4.93 20.04 -8.78
CA ALA A 90 3.78 20.02 -9.66
C ALA A 90 3.50 18.63 -10.29
N SER A 91 4.13 17.60 -9.78
CA SER A 91 4.02 16.23 -10.29
C SER A 91 2.57 15.78 -10.44
N MET A 92 2.30 15.12 -11.56
CA MET A 92 1.03 14.44 -11.82
C MET A 92 1.07 12.95 -11.47
N CYS A 93 2.26 12.37 -11.25
CA CYS A 93 2.44 10.96 -10.90
C CYS A 93 3.53 10.78 -9.84
N ARG A 94 3.15 10.25 -8.68
CA ARG A 94 4.09 9.87 -7.61
C ARG A 94 3.89 8.43 -7.23
N VAL A 95 4.78 7.56 -7.70
CA VAL A 95 4.73 6.12 -7.38
C VAL A 95 5.06 5.89 -5.91
N GLY A 96 4.34 4.97 -5.28
CA GLY A 96 4.60 4.47 -3.93
C GLY A 96 4.82 2.96 -3.89
N VAL A 97 5.33 2.47 -2.77
CA VAL A 97 5.53 1.04 -2.48
C VAL A 97 4.45 0.58 -1.51
N ALA A 98 3.82 -0.56 -1.79
CA ALA A 98 2.67 -0.99 -1.00
C ALA A 98 2.51 -2.52 -0.90
N PRO A 99 3.30 -3.25 -0.10
CA PRO A 99 2.92 -4.59 0.31
C PRO A 99 1.47 -4.61 0.78
N CYS A 100 0.68 -5.63 0.36
CA CYS A 100 -0.78 -5.59 0.54
C CYS A 100 -1.17 -5.46 2.01
N SER A 101 -0.61 -6.30 2.87
CA SER A 101 -0.85 -6.26 4.31
C SER A 101 0.26 -7.03 5.06
N PRO A 102 0.43 -6.84 6.37
CA PRO A 102 1.40 -7.60 7.17
C PRO A 102 1.15 -9.12 7.21
N PHE A 103 -0.03 -9.59 6.80
CA PHE A 103 -0.37 -11.02 6.76
C PHE A 103 -0.37 -11.63 5.34
N SER A 104 -0.02 -10.86 4.36
CA SER A 104 0.08 -11.31 2.96
C SER A 104 1.49 -11.26 2.39
N VAL A 105 2.45 -10.81 3.20
CA VAL A 105 3.86 -10.72 2.84
C VAL A 105 4.76 -11.11 4.02
N SER A 106 6.03 -11.43 3.74
CA SER A 106 7.00 -11.73 4.81
C SER A 106 7.39 -10.48 5.60
N THR A 107 7.91 -10.71 6.81
CA THR A 107 8.54 -9.67 7.63
C THR A 107 9.74 -9.05 6.91
N GLU A 108 10.48 -9.86 6.19
CA GLU A 108 11.63 -9.47 5.38
C GLU A 108 11.20 -8.52 4.26
N LEU A 109 10.18 -8.88 3.48
CA LEU A 109 9.66 -8.01 2.41
C LEU A 109 9.13 -6.68 2.97
N MET A 110 8.45 -6.68 4.12
CA MET A 110 8.03 -5.44 4.76
C MET A 110 9.22 -4.53 5.08
N ARG A 111 10.31 -5.06 5.65
CA ARG A 111 11.53 -4.28 5.95
C ARG A 111 12.22 -3.78 4.69
N ASP A 112 12.43 -4.66 3.72
CA ASP A 112 13.14 -4.34 2.48
C ASP A 112 12.36 -3.31 1.65
N ALA A 113 11.04 -3.42 1.61
CA ALA A 113 10.16 -2.44 0.98
C ALA A 113 10.25 -1.05 1.66
N ALA A 114 10.33 -1.00 2.99
CA ALA A 114 10.50 0.26 3.73
C ALA A 114 11.88 0.90 3.47
N ILE A 115 12.94 0.10 3.40
CA ILE A 115 14.28 0.56 3.06
C ILE A 115 14.29 1.09 1.63
N LEU A 116 13.79 0.31 0.68
CA LEU A 116 13.71 0.69 -0.73
C LEU A 116 12.94 2.00 -0.93
N ALA A 117 11.78 2.13 -0.31
CA ALA A 117 10.96 3.34 -0.43
C ALA A 117 11.69 4.59 0.05
N ARG A 118 12.40 4.52 1.18
CA ARG A 118 13.18 5.62 1.72
C ARG A 118 14.42 5.96 0.90
N ASP A 119 15.11 4.95 0.40
CA ASP A 119 16.26 5.13 -0.50
C ASP A 119 15.84 5.82 -1.82
N LYS A 120 14.65 5.51 -2.31
CA LYS A 120 14.07 6.12 -3.51
C LYS A 120 13.32 7.43 -3.22
N GLY A 121 13.08 7.78 -1.96
CA GLY A 121 12.34 8.98 -1.57
C GLY A 121 10.86 8.93 -1.95
N VAL A 122 10.24 7.77 -1.94
CA VAL A 122 8.82 7.54 -2.27
C VAL A 122 7.99 7.21 -1.05
N MET A 123 6.68 7.37 -1.14
CA MET A 123 5.76 7.07 -0.05
C MET A 123 5.45 5.56 0.05
N MET A 124 4.99 5.16 1.23
CA MET A 124 4.66 3.79 1.58
C MET A 124 3.20 3.65 2.01
N HIS A 125 2.58 2.54 1.61
CA HIS A 125 1.20 2.23 1.93
C HIS A 125 1.00 0.74 2.22
N THR A 126 0.09 0.40 3.14
CA THR A 126 -0.38 -0.97 3.36
C THR A 126 -1.75 -0.96 4.06
N HIS A 127 -2.48 -2.08 4.04
CA HIS A 127 -3.66 -2.28 4.89
C HIS A 127 -3.22 -2.58 6.31
N LEU A 128 -3.89 -2.02 7.30
CA LEU A 128 -3.51 -2.19 8.71
C LEU A 128 -4.72 -2.08 9.65
N ALA A 129 -4.83 -3.02 10.58
CA ALA A 129 -5.81 -3.00 11.68
C ALA A 129 -7.25 -2.77 11.18
N GLU A 130 -7.65 -3.47 10.14
CA GLU A 130 -8.96 -3.34 9.51
C GLU A 130 -10.06 -3.93 10.37
N ASN A 131 -9.83 -5.13 10.92
CA ASN A 131 -10.82 -5.93 11.63
C ASN A 131 -10.21 -6.67 12.84
N ASP A 132 -11.01 -7.45 13.54
CA ASP A 132 -10.56 -8.17 14.75
C ASP A 132 -9.66 -9.37 14.41
N GLU A 133 -9.81 -9.96 13.21
CA GLU A 133 -8.96 -11.02 12.70
C GLU A 133 -7.53 -10.52 12.48
N ASP A 134 -7.35 -9.29 12.00
CA ASP A 134 -6.04 -8.66 11.85
C ASP A 134 -5.32 -8.54 13.19
N ILE A 135 -6.06 -8.13 14.24
CA ILE A 135 -5.51 -8.03 15.59
C ILE A 135 -5.10 -9.40 16.11
N ALA A 136 -5.99 -10.41 15.97
CA ALA A 136 -5.71 -11.77 16.41
C ALA A 136 -4.50 -12.38 15.72
N TYR A 137 -4.43 -12.25 14.39
CA TYR A 137 -3.29 -12.71 13.58
C TYR A 137 -1.98 -12.06 14.01
N SER A 138 -1.98 -10.72 14.16
CA SER A 138 -0.78 -9.98 14.54
C SER A 138 -0.26 -10.37 15.92
N LEU A 139 -1.15 -10.55 16.89
CA LEU A 139 -0.79 -11.01 18.23
C LEU A 139 -0.26 -12.45 18.23
N GLU A 140 -0.88 -13.35 17.46
CA GLU A 140 -0.46 -14.76 17.37
C GLU A 140 0.89 -14.91 16.66
N LYS A 141 1.07 -14.23 15.51
CA LYS A 141 2.26 -14.41 14.67
C LYS A 141 3.45 -13.58 15.14
N PHE A 142 3.21 -12.35 15.57
CA PHE A 142 4.26 -11.37 15.86
C PHE A 142 4.37 -11.01 17.35
N GLY A 143 3.41 -11.43 18.17
CA GLY A 143 3.34 -11.09 19.60
C GLY A 143 3.08 -9.61 19.87
N LYS A 144 2.61 -8.87 18.88
CA LYS A 144 2.39 -7.41 18.91
C LYS A 144 1.10 -7.03 18.21
N ARG A 145 0.54 -5.88 18.58
CA ARG A 145 -0.56 -5.28 17.84
C ARG A 145 -0.09 -4.76 16.47
N PRO A 146 -0.99 -4.62 15.48
CA PRO A 146 -0.61 -4.23 14.13
C PRO A 146 0.20 -2.93 14.02
N GLY A 147 -0.20 -1.87 14.75
CA GLY A 147 0.52 -0.59 14.74
C GLY A 147 1.91 -0.69 15.36
N GLN A 148 2.06 -1.44 16.44
CA GLN A 148 3.36 -1.70 17.08
C GLN A 148 4.29 -2.51 16.15
N TYR A 149 3.75 -3.49 15.46
CA TYR A 149 4.49 -4.28 14.47
C TYR A 149 4.92 -3.40 13.28
N ALA A 150 4.03 -2.54 12.80
CA ALA A 150 4.36 -1.57 11.76
C ALA A 150 5.50 -0.63 12.18
N GLU A 151 5.48 -0.10 13.43
CA GLU A 151 6.56 0.75 13.96
C GLU A 151 7.91 0.01 13.96
N ASP A 152 7.96 -1.25 14.41
CA ASP A 152 9.19 -2.07 14.44
C ASP A 152 9.80 -2.31 13.06
N LEU A 153 8.97 -2.33 12.02
CA LEU A 153 9.40 -2.55 10.65
C LEU A 153 9.71 -1.26 9.88
N GLY A 154 9.58 -0.10 10.56
CA GLY A 154 9.80 1.20 9.94
C GLY A 154 8.61 1.71 9.12
N TRP A 155 7.40 1.17 9.34
CA TRP A 155 6.17 1.57 8.65
C TRP A 155 5.41 2.66 9.40
N THR A 156 6.14 3.65 9.93
CA THR A 156 5.59 4.87 10.53
C THR A 156 6.38 6.08 10.08
N GLY A 157 5.73 7.22 9.96
CA GLY A 157 6.37 8.45 9.53
C GLY A 157 5.51 9.29 8.59
N PRO A 158 5.95 10.50 8.23
CA PRO A 158 5.21 11.38 7.32
C PRO A 158 5.23 10.88 5.86
N ASP A 159 6.05 9.88 5.56
CA ASP A 159 6.18 9.17 4.30
C ASP A 159 5.28 7.92 4.21
N VAL A 160 4.46 7.66 5.23
CA VAL A 160 3.63 6.46 5.36
C VAL A 160 2.17 6.82 5.55
N TRP A 161 1.28 6.08 4.90
CA TRP A 161 -0.14 6.06 5.23
C TRP A 161 -0.70 4.63 5.16
N HIS A 162 -1.65 4.31 6.05
CA HIS A 162 -2.27 3.00 6.12
C HIS A 162 -3.75 3.08 5.78
N ALA A 163 -4.26 2.07 5.07
CA ALA A 163 -5.70 1.91 4.88
C ALA A 163 -6.36 1.34 6.13
N HIS A 164 -7.62 1.68 6.32
CA HIS A 164 -8.52 1.24 7.38
C HIS A 164 -8.17 1.81 8.76
N CYS A 165 -7.27 1.22 9.50
CA CYS A 165 -6.86 1.62 10.85
C CYS A 165 -8.02 1.68 11.88
N VAL A 166 -9.08 0.90 11.66
CA VAL A 166 -10.32 0.91 12.47
C VAL A 166 -10.09 0.37 13.88
N LYS A 167 -9.18 -0.59 14.00
CA LYS A 167 -8.91 -1.32 15.26
C LYS A 167 -7.64 -0.87 15.98
N LEU A 168 -7.10 0.30 15.64
CA LEU A 168 -6.01 0.89 16.42
C LEU A 168 -6.48 1.22 17.84
N ASP A 169 -5.65 0.92 18.83
CA ASP A 169 -5.91 1.35 20.20
C ASP A 169 -5.38 2.77 20.47
N ALA A 170 -5.60 3.26 21.69
CA ALA A 170 -5.20 4.61 22.07
C ALA A 170 -3.69 4.86 22.00
N GLU A 171 -2.87 3.84 22.26
CA GLU A 171 -1.41 3.94 22.21
C GLU A 171 -0.92 4.00 20.75
N GLU A 172 -1.48 3.16 19.88
CA GLU A 172 -1.20 3.14 18.45
C GLU A 172 -1.65 4.47 17.78
N ILE A 173 -2.82 5.00 18.15
CA ILE A 173 -3.29 6.32 17.67
C ILE A 173 -2.34 7.43 18.12
N ALA A 174 -1.92 7.42 19.38
CA ALA A 174 -0.95 8.41 19.89
C ALA A 174 0.42 8.31 19.20
N MET A 175 0.85 7.09 18.86
CA MET A 175 2.08 6.84 18.11
C MET A 175 1.96 7.37 16.67
N PHE A 176 0.85 7.11 15.96
CA PHE A 176 0.61 7.64 14.61
C PHE A 176 0.58 9.18 14.61
N ALA A 177 -0.05 9.79 15.61
CA ALA A 177 -0.06 11.24 15.75
C ALA A 177 1.37 11.81 15.96
N ARG A 178 2.18 11.17 16.81
CA ARG A 178 3.56 11.56 17.08
C ARG A 178 4.47 11.42 15.86
N THR A 179 4.32 10.32 15.12
CA THR A 179 5.12 10.02 13.92
C THR A 179 4.61 10.71 12.66
N LYS A 180 3.41 11.30 12.71
CA LYS A 180 2.70 11.91 11.56
C LYS A 180 2.36 10.87 10.48
N THR A 181 2.11 9.63 10.88
CA THR A 181 1.65 8.57 9.99
C THR A 181 0.22 8.86 9.53
N GLY A 182 -0.02 8.79 8.22
CA GLY A 182 -1.32 9.04 7.62
C GLY A 182 -2.27 7.86 7.75
N VAL A 183 -3.57 8.14 7.64
CA VAL A 183 -4.63 7.12 7.60
C VAL A 183 -5.57 7.41 6.43
N ALA A 184 -5.85 6.38 5.63
CA ALA A 184 -6.91 6.38 4.63
C ALA A 184 -8.12 5.64 5.22
N HIS A 185 -9.08 6.40 5.74
CA HIS A 185 -10.30 5.83 6.31
C HIS A 185 -11.23 5.30 5.22
N CYS A 186 -11.74 4.08 5.39
CA CYS A 186 -12.57 3.36 4.42
C CYS A 186 -13.98 3.10 4.99
N PRO A 187 -14.83 4.12 5.19
CA PRO A 187 -16.10 3.96 5.92
C PRO A 187 -17.07 3.01 5.22
N CYS A 188 -17.07 2.98 3.88
CA CYS A 188 -17.96 2.08 3.14
C CYS A 188 -17.61 0.58 3.29
N SER A 189 -16.36 0.28 3.66
CA SER A 189 -15.90 -1.10 3.89
C SER A 189 -16.07 -1.54 5.34
N ASN A 190 -16.00 -0.60 6.29
CA ASN A 190 -15.84 -0.91 7.72
C ASN A 190 -17.00 -0.41 8.60
N CYS A 191 -18.06 0.19 8.02
CA CYS A 191 -19.21 0.72 8.79
C CYS A 191 -20.52 0.12 8.32
#